data_3b95ab94eaac0dc68a1db0bb1c1ec6e0
#
_entry.id   3b95ab94eaac0dc68a1db0bb1c1ec6e0
#
_cell.length_a   1.000
_cell.length_b   1.000
_cell.length_c   1.000
_cell.angle_alpha   90.00
_cell.angle_beta   90.00
_cell.angle_gamma   90.00
#
_symmetry.space_group_name_H-M   'P 1'
#
loop_
_entity.id
_entity.type
_entity.pdbx_description
1 polymer ?
#
loop_
_entity_poly.entity_id
_entity_poly.type
_entity_poly.pdbx_seq_one_letter_code
_entity_poly.pdbx_strand_id
1 'polypeptide(L)'
;GLSAPLVAALRARLERGEQSLLFLNRRGYAPVMHCDACGWISHCRRCTAFMVLHKPERRLRCHHCSLEMRVPVSCPTCGNVDLQPMGRGTQRVEEHLQALFPEARVLRIDADSTRRKGSAQAAFEAVHRGEVDILLGTQMVAKGHDFQRLTLVGVINPDTALFSQDYRAGERLFAQLMQVAGRAGRAAGKDGQASRAEVLIQTRYPQNPLYRALIAHDYEGFARGTLEERRVAGLPPFMFQALLRAEAKELQQALDFLSQARTLYEHEGIAINDPVPMTVTRVAGVERAQLLLESASRPQLQAFLKPWMRALRDMKSRIRWSLEVDPVDI
;
A
#
# COMPACT_ATOMS: atom_id res chain seq x y z
N GLY A 1 15.43 -11.19 2.05
CA GLY A 1 16.03 -11.84 0.88
C GLY A 1 15.02 -12.72 0.16
N LEU A 2 15.43 -13.28 -0.97
CA LEU A 2 14.66 -14.32 -1.67
C LEU A 2 14.82 -15.66 -0.93
N SER A 3 13.73 -16.42 -0.82
CA SER A 3 13.78 -17.76 -0.23
C SER A 3 14.42 -18.77 -1.19
N ALA A 4 15.04 -19.83 -0.63
CA ALA A 4 15.66 -20.87 -1.45
C ALA A 4 14.69 -21.54 -2.46
N PRO A 5 13.43 -21.87 -2.11
CA PRO A 5 12.46 -22.37 -3.08
C PRO A 5 12.18 -21.40 -4.24
N LEU A 6 12.07 -20.10 -3.96
CA LEU A 6 11.83 -19.09 -5.00
C LEU A 6 13.05 -18.95 -5.92
N VAL A 7 14.27 -18.97 -5.39
CA VAL A 7 15.51 -18.95 -6.18
C VAL A 7 15.62 -20.19 -7.07
N ALA A 8 15.31 -21.36 -6.55
CA ALA A 8 15.30 -22.61 -7.35
C ALA A 8 14.26 -22.57 -8.48
N ALA A 9 13.06 -22.05 -8.19
CA ALA A 9 12.02 -21.92 -9.20
C ALA A 9 12.40 -20.91 -10.31
N LEU A 10 13.02 -19.79 -9.96
CA LEU A 10 13.54 -18.82 -10.94
C LEU A 10 14.59 -19.43 -11.85
N ARG A 11 15.57 -20.16 -11.26
CA ARG A 11 16.61 -20.87 -12.02
C ARG A 11 16.02 -21.84 -13.04
N ALA A 12 15.08 -22.67 -12.60
CA ALA A 12 14.40 -23.62 -13.47
C ALA A 12 13.65 -22.96 -14.64
N ARG A 13 13.10 -21.73 -14.46
CA ARG A 13 12.44 -20.99 -15.55
C ARG A 13 13.45 -20.39 -16.52
N LEU A 14 14.55 -19.84 -16.01
CA LEU A 14 15.64 -19.34 -16.84
C LEU A 14 16.22 -20.42 -17.76
N GLU A 15 16.47 -21.61 -17.22
CA GLU A 15 16.97 -22.78 -17.98
C GLU A 15 16.02 -23.21 -19.11
N ARG A 16 14.70 -23.00 -18.93
CA ARG A 16 13.68 -23.31 -19.95
C ARG A 16 13.36 -22.14 -20.89
N GLY A 17 14.00 -20.98 -20.72
CA GLY A 17 13.70 -19.77 -21.48
C GLY A 17 12.30 -19.19 -21.21
N GLU A 18 11.73 -19.49 -20.03
CA GLU A 18 10.45 -18.99 -19.58
C GLU A 18 10.61 -17.69 -18.79
N GLN A 19 9.55 -16.88 -18.73
CA GLN A 19 9.54 -15.62 -18.00
C GLN A 19 9.00 -15.80 -16.59
N SER A 20 9.54 -15.01 -15.66
CA SER A 20 9.10 -14.95 -14.27
C SER A 20 8.70 -13.55 -13.88
N LEU A 21 7.64 -13.41 -13.07
CA LEU A 21 7.21 -12.15 -12.46
C LEU A 21 7.48 -12.22 -10.95
N LEU A 22 8.24 -11.27 -10.45
CA LEU A 22 8.37 -11.04 -9.02
C LEU A 22 7.54 -9.83 -8.61
N PHE A 23 6.50 -10.09 -7.86
CA PHE A 23 5.59 -9.08 -7.35
C PHE A 23 5.96 -8.68 -5.93
N LEU A 24 6.30 -7.41 -5.74
CA LEU A 24 6.45 -6.82 -4.43
C LEU A 24 5.16 -6.14 -4.01
N ASN A 25 4.56 -6.63 -2.93
CA ASN A 25 3.44 -5.94 -2.30
C ASN A 25 3.97 -4.72 -1.53
N ARG A 26 4.18 -3.61 -2.27
CA ARG A 26 4.72 -2.37 -1.72
C ARG A 26 3.60 -1.35 -1.55
N ARG A 27 2.93 -1.38 -0.40
CA ARG A 27 2.33 -0.17 0.16
C ARG A 27 3.19 0.27 1.34
N GLY A 28 3.90 1.38 1.20
CA GLY A 28 4.50 2.10 2.32
C GLY A 28 5.99 1.94 2.58
N TYR A 29 6.79 1.24 1.77
CA TYR A 29 8.24 1.17 1.97
C TYR A 29 9.03 1.80 0.82
N ALA A 30 9.10 3.11 0.84
CA ALA A 30 10.10 3.85 0.11
C ALA A 30 11.39 3.90 0.96
N PRO A 31 12.61 3.83 0.36
CA PRO A 31 13.84 3.88 1.13
C PRO A 31 13.92 5.20 1.90
N VAL A 32 13.95 5.11 3.22
CA VAL A 32 14.18 6.26 4.11
C VAL A 32 15.60 6.20 4.62
N MET A 33 16.22 7.36 4.89
CA MET A 33 17.52 7.38 5.54
C MET A 33 17.36 7.16 7.03
N HIS A 34 18.21 6.32 7.61
CA HIS A 34 18.22 6.10 9.05
C HIS A 34 19.67 6.06 9.59
N CYS A 35 19.80 6.28 10.87
CA CYS A 35 21.05 6.22 11.61
C CYS A 35 20.99 5.04 12.59
N ASP A 36 21.87 4.05 12.40
CA ASP A 36 21.98 2.88 13.27
C ASP A 36 22.43 3.24 14.69
N ALA A 37 23.18 4.34 14.85
CA ALA A 37 23.73 4.74 16.15
C ALA A 37 22.68 5.32 17.12
N CYS A 38 21.68 6.06 16.59
CA CYS A 38 20.69 6.74 17.46
C CYS A 38 19.23 6.48 17.06
N GLY A 39 18.98 5.68 16.02
CA GLY A 39 17.62 5.39 15.55
C GLY A 39 16.95 6.54 14.77
N TRP A 40 17.67 7.61 14.44
CA TRP A 40 17.11 8.70 13.63
C TRP A 40 16.63 8.18 12.28
N ILE A 41 15.46 8.65 11.84
CA ILE A 41 14.87 8.37 10.53
C ILE A 41 14.53 9.70 9.85
N SER A 42 14.69 9.76 8.51
CA SER A 42 14.38 10.95 7.73
C SER A 42 12.88 11.24 7.70
N HIS A 43 12.45 12.20 8.50
CA HIS A 43 11.08 12.71 8.53
C HIS A 43 10.91 13.97 7.69
N CYS A 44 9.72 14.17 7.15
CA CYS A 44 9.35 15.41 6.51
C CYS A 44 9.14 16.50 7.56
N ARG A 45 9.72 17.69 7.33
CA ARG A 45 9.51 18.84 8.23
C ARG A 45 8.10 19.43 8.16
N ARG A 46 7.35 19.15 7.10
CA ARG A 46 5.99 19.66 6.85
C ARG A 46 4.90 18.63 7.08
N CYS A 47 5.26 17.35 7.11
CA CYS A 47 4.35 16.23 7.28
C CYS A 47 4.84 15.30 8.40
N THR A 48 3.97 14.45 8.94
CA THR A 48 4.34 13.33 9.82
C THR A 48 4.84 12.11 9.04
N ALA A 49 4.93 12.21 7.71
CA ALA A 49 5.41 11.16 6.83
C ALA A 49 6.95 11.10 6.78
N PHE A 50 7.47 9.94 6.43
CA PHE A 50 8.89 9.77 6.16
C PHE A 50 9.30 10.37 4.81
N MET A 51 10.53 10.87 4.73
CA MET A 51 11.12 11.31 3.47
C MET A 51 11.81 10.16 2.77
N VAL A 52 11.50 10.01 1.50
CA VAL A 52 11.97 8.93 0.62
C VAL A 52 13.27 9.32 -0.06
N LEU A 53 14.26 8.44 -0.02
CA LEU A 53 15.52 8.61 -0.74
C LEU A 53 15.33 8.31 -2.24
N HIS A 54 15.61 9.30 -3.07
CA HIS A 54 15.76 9.16 -4.51
C HIS A 54 17.26 9.09 -4.85
N LYS A 55 17.77 7.85 -5.02
CA LYS A 55 19.20 7.59 -5.20
C LYS A 55 19.84 8.32 -6.40
N PRO A 56 19.22 8.33 -7.61
CA PRO A 56 19.83 8.99 -8.76
C PRO A 56 20.08 10.49 -8.54
N GLU A 57 19.18 11.14 -7.82
CA GLU A 57 19.20 12.57 -7.56
C GLU A 57 19.91 12.91 -6.22
N ARG A 58 20.23 11.90 -5.40
CA ARG A 58 20.74 12.01 -4.02
C ARG A 58 19.91 12.99 -3.18
N ARG A 59 18.58 12.89 -3.31
CA ARG A 59 17.62 13.75 -2.61
C ARG A 59 16.63 12.92 -1.80
N LEU A 60 16.14 13.54 -0.73
CA LEU A 60 15.00 13.07 0.04
C LEU A 60 13.74 13.81 -0.43
N ARG A 61 12.69 13.08 -0.75
CA ARG A 61 11.40 13.67 -1.19
C ARG A 61 10.25 13.15 -0.33
N CYS A 62 9.39 14.05 0.11
CA CYS A 62 8.13 13.70 0.74
C CYS A 62 7.06 13.40 -0.33
N HIS A 63 6.52 12.19 -0.36
CA HIS A 63 5.48 11.82 -1.34
C HIS A 63 4.09 12.38 -1.00
N HIS A 64 3.93 13.02 0.18
CA HIS A 64 2.67 13.69 0.56
C HIS A 64 2.62 15.15 0.12
N CYS A 65 3.71 15.92 0.33
CA CYS A 65 3.72 17.35 0.04
C CYS A 65 4.81 17.77 -0.97
N SER A 66 5.48 16.83 -1.59
CA SER A 66 6.56 17.03 -2.57
C SER A 66 7.77 17.86 -2.07
N LEU A 67 7.89 18.06 -0.73
CA LEU A 67 9.07 18.71 -0.17
C LEU A 67 10.33 17.92 -0.51
N GLU A 68 11.33 18.60 -1.04
CA GLU A 68 12.65 18.02 -1.34
C GLU A 68 13.71 18.54 -0.39
N MET A 69 14.62 17.64 0.00
CA MET A 69 15.81 17.98 0.81
C MET A 69 17.03 17.23 0.26
N ARG A 70 18.21 17.77 0.48
CA ARG A 70 19.46 17.02 0.26
C ARG A 70 19.58 15.92 1.31
N VAL A 71 20.21 14.81 0.93
CA VAL A 71 20.59 13.78 1.91
C VAL A 71 21.60 14.40 2.88
N PRO A 72 21.36 14.35 4.20
CA PRO A 72 22.31 14.87 5.18
C PRO A 72 23.67 14.16 5.06
N VAL A 73 24.75 14.88 5.22
CA VAL A 73 26.12 14.33 5.24
C VAL A 73 26.38 13.56 6.54
N SER A 74 25.74 14.00 7.63
CA SER A 74 25.79 13.36 8.94
C SER A 74 24.40 13.37 9.59
N CYS A 75 24.21 12.49 10.55
CA CYS A 75 22.96 12.39 11.30
C CYS A 75 22.62 13.72 11.99
N PRO A 76 21.46 14.31 11.74
CA PRO A 76 21.06 15.57 12.37
C PRO A 76 20.90 15.48 13.89
N THR A 77 20.81 14.25 14.44
CA THR A 77 20.59 14.01 15.87
C THR A 77 21.90 13.74 16.61
N CYS A 78 22.77 12.85 16.08
CA CYS A 78 23.98 12.42 16.82
C CYS A 78 25.29 12.69 16.09
N GLY A 79 25.25 13.27 14.87
CA GLY A 79 26.45 13.59 14.10
C GLY A 79 27.10 12.39 13.38
N ASN A 80 26.60 11.15 13.56
CA ASN A 80 27.13 9.97 12.88
C ASN A 80 27.08 10.15 11.36
N VAL A 81 28.18 9.85 10.68
CA VAL A 81 28.31 10.00 9.22
C VAL A 81 27.80 8.78 8.45
N ASP A 82 27.61 7.65 9.13
CA ASP A 82 27.14 6.41 8.51
C ASP A 82 25.59 6.35 8.49
N LEU A 83 25.00 7.14 7.60
CA LEU A 83 23.57 7.10 7.34
C LEU A 83 23.25 6.07 6.27
N GLN A 84 22.40 5.10 6.61
CA GLN A 84 22.03 4.00 5.73
C GLN A 84 20.59 4.16 5.20
N PRO A 85 20.31 3.79 3.94
CA PRO A 85 18.95 3.71 3.44
C PRO A 85 18.25 2.48 4.01
N MET A 86 17.20 2.68 4.79
CA MET A 86 16.29 1.63 5.28
C MET A 86 15.10 1.47 4.33
N GLY A 87 14.63 0.24 4.13
CA GLY A 87 13.49 -0.02 3.24
C GLY A 87 13.89 -0.07 1.76
N ARG A 88 14.82 -0.93 1.44
CA ARG A 88 15.23 -1.24 0.07
C ARG A 88 14.15 -2.10 -0.60
N GLY A 89 13.19 -1.46 -1.30
CA GLY A 89 12.14 -2.16 -2.03
C GLY A 89 12.65 -2.89 -3.28
N THR A 90 12.04 -2.58 -4.42
CA THR A 90 12.31 -3.19 -5.73
C THR A 90 13.78 -3.15 -6.15
N GLN A 91 14.49 -2.03 -5.90
CA GLN A 91 15.88 -1.88 -6.32
C GLN A 91 16.83 -2.87 -5.63
N ARG A 92 16.66 -3.14 -4.33
CA ARG A 92 17.50 -4.14 -3.65
C ARG A 92 17.23 -5.56 -4.15
N VAL A 93 15.98 -5.85 -4.47
CA VAL A 93 15.62 -7.15 -5.06
C VAL A 93 16.22 -7.26 -6.45
N GLU A 94 16.20 -6.19 -7.26
CA GLU A 94 16.84 -6.12 -8.57
C GLU A 94 18.37 -6.36 -8.47
N GLU A 95 19.06 -5.63 -7.59
CA GLU A 95 20.49 -5.80 -7.33
C GLU A 95 20.83 -7.24 -6.89
N HIS A 96 19.99 -7.82 -6.04
CA HIS A 96 20.16 -9.20 -5.57
C HIS A 96 19.92 -10.24 -6.67
N LEU A 97 18.92 -10.01 -7.54
CA LEU A 97 18.65 -10.87 -8.71
C LEU A 97 19.81 -10.82 -9.71
N GLN A 98 20.34 -9.63 -9.98
CA GLN A 98 21.50 -9.46 -10.88
C GLN A 98 22.75 -10.17 -10.33
N ALA A 99 22.95 -10.18 -9.00
CA ALA A 99 24.03 -10.92 -8.38
C ALA A 99 23.84 -12.45 -8.43
N LEU A 100 22.58 -12.94 -8.28
CA LEU A 100 22.28 -14.37 -8.33
C LEU A 100 22.23 -14.94 -9.75
N PHE A 101 21.82 -14.13 -10.73
CA PHE A 101 21.59 -14.49 -12.11
C PHE A 101 22.20 -13.44 -13.05
N PRO A 102 23.54 -13.37 -13.18
CA PRO A 102 24.22 -12.31 -13.96
C PRO A 102 23.82 -12.26 -15.42
N GLU A 103 23.47 -13.42 -16.00
CA GLU A 103 23.07 -13.55 -17.43
C GLU A 103 21.58 -13.25 -17.66
N ALA A 104 20.78 -13.12 -16.58
CA ALA A 104 19.35 -12.88 -16.72
C ALA A 104 19.04 -11.40 -17.01
N ARG A 105 18.14 -11.17 -17.96
CA ARG A 105 17.63 -9.83 -18.29
C ARG A 105 16.53 -9.46 -17.31
N VAL A 106 16.91 -8.73 -16.23
CA VAL A 106 15.98 -8.27 -15.21
C VAL A 106 15.44 -6.91 -15.58
N LEU A 107 14.11 -6.75 -15.60
CA LEU A 107 13.43 -5.48 -15.85
C LEU A 107 12.57 -5.09 -14.64
N ARG A 108 12.78 -3.87 -14.12
CA ARG A 108 11.97 -3.33 -13.04
C ARG A 108 10.91 -2.35 -13.56
N ILE A 109 9.64 -2.59 -13.16
CA ILE A 109 8.49 -1.72 -13.43
C ILE A 109 7.87 -1.26 -12.11
N ASP A 110 8.14 -0.03 -11.72
CA ASP A 110 7.54 0.65 -10.57
C ASP A 110 7.31 2.13 -10.87
N ALA A 111 6.70 2.86 -9.94
CA ALA A 111 6.40 4.28 -10.11
C ALA A 111 7.65 5.14 -10.36
N ASP A 112 8.83 4.70 -9.92
CA ASP A 112 10.08 5.45 -10.09
C ASP A 112 10.70 5.17 -11.46
N SER A 113 10.68 3.91 -11.93
CA SER A 113 11.22 3.53 -13.24
C SER A 113 10.36 4.01 -14.41
N THR A 114 9.05 4.27 -14.16
CA THR A 114 8.07 4.61 -15.21
C THR A 114 7.62 6.08 -15.22
N ARG A 115 8.38 6.97 -14.61
CA ARG A 115 8.04 8.41 -14.54
C ARG A 115 8.02 9.13 -15.88
N ARG A 116 8.84 8.72 -16.84
CA ARG A 116 8.87 9.33 -18.17
C ARG A 116 7.67 8.85 -19.00
N LYS A 117 7.01 9.77 -19.70
CA LYS A 117 5.89 9.44 -20.58
C LYS A 117 6.33 8.39 -21.61
N GLY A 118 5.58 7.29 -21.73
CA GLY A 118 5.88 6.18 -22.64
C GLY A 118 6.82 5.10 -22.11
N SER A 119 7.55 5.33 -20.99
CA SER A 119 8.49 4.33 -20.47
C SER A 119 7.82 3.05 -19.95
N ALA A 120 6.62 3.15 -19.40
CA ALA A 120 5.85 1.99 -18.98
C ALA A 120 5.44 1.13 -20.19
N GLN A 121 4.95 1.75 -21.26
CA GLN A 121 4.56 1.04 -22.47
C GLN A 121 5.74 0.35 -23.13
N ALA A 122 6.86 1.04 -23.29
CA ALA A 122 8.10 0.46 -23.83
C ALA A 122 8.59 -0.74 -23.01
N ALA A 123 8.50 -0.66 -21.68
CA ALA A 123 8.85 -1.75 -20.78
C ALA A 123 7.96 -2.99 -20.99
N PHE A 124 6.65 -2.79 -21.09
CA PHE A 124 5.72 -3.90 -21.38
C PHE A 124 5.92 -4.51 -22.77
N GLU A 125 6.19 -3.69 -23.79
CA GLU A 125 6.52 -4.17 -25.11
C GLU A 125 7.79 -5.03 -25.13
N ALA A 126 8.84 -4.67 -24.38
CA ALA A 126 10.04 -5.48 -24.22
C ALA A 126 9.75 -6.84 -23.59
N VAL A 127 8.86 -6.90 -22.58
CA VAL A 127 8.40 -8.17 -22.00
C VAL A 127 7.68 -9.03 -23.04
N HIS A 128 6.78 -8.44 -23.84
CA HIS A 128 6.04 -9.15 -24.89
C HIS A 128 6.96 -9.68 -25.99
N ARG A 129 8.01 -8.95 -26.38
CA ARG A 129 9.02 -9.41 -27.35
C ARG A 129 9.94 -10.50 -26.82
N GLY A 130 9.84 -10.81 -25.49
CA GLY A 130 10.70 -11.81 -24.87
C GLY A 130 12.13 -11.33 -24.61
N GLU A 131 12.33 -10.02 -24.51
CA GLU A 131 13.61 -9.39 -24.19
C GLU A 131 13.90 -9.34 -22.66
N VAL A 132 12.98 -9.85 -21.87
CA VAL A 132 13.02 -9.85 -20.39
C VAL A 132 12.84 -11.28 -19.89
N ASP A 133 13.67 -11.71 -18.96
CA ASP A 133 13.59 -13.02 -18.32
C ASP A 133 12.89 -12.93 -16.95
N ILE A 134 13.23 -11.91 -16.17
CA ILE A 134 12.63 -11.66 -14.85
C ILE A 134 12.05 -10.25 -14.82
N LEU A 135 10.72 -10.17 -14.71
CA LEU A 135 10.00 -8.93 -14.49
C LEU A 135 9.84 -8.70 -12.99
N LEU A 136 10.33 -7.58 -12.48
CA LEU A 136 10.18 -7.17 -11.09
C LEU A 136 9.25 -5.97 -11.03
N GLY A 137 8.16 -6.07 -10.25
CA GLY A 137 7.22 -4.95 -10.21
C GLY A 137 6.33 -4.89 -8.97
N THR A 138 5.59 -3.81 -8.90
CA THR A 138 4.57 -3.55 -7.89
C THR A 138 3.16 -3.62 -8.51
N GLN A 139 2.20 -2.90 -7.97
CA GLN A 139 0.81 -2.91 -8.45
C GLN A 139 0.63 -2.63 -9.96
N MET A 140 1.59 -1.95 -10.58
CA MET A 140 1.51 -1.63 -12.02
C MET A 140 1.54 -2.88 -12.90
N VAL A 141 2.32 -3.91 -12.52
CA VAL A 141 2.42 -5.17 -13.27
C VAL A 141 1.22 -6.09 -13.08
N ALA A 142 0.41 -5.84 -12.04
CA ALA A 142 -0.81 -6.61 -11.79
C ALA A 142 -1.97 -6.23 -12.72
N LYS A 143 -1.93 -5.06 -13.38
CA LYS A 143 -3.04 -4.51 -14.17
C LYS A 143 -2.75 -4.57 -15.67
N GLY A 144 -3.70 -5.10 -16.44
CA GLY A 144 -3.89 -4.77 -17.86
C GLY A 144 -2.98 -5.44 -18.90
N HIS A 145 -2.00 -6.29 -18.55
CA HIS A 145 -1.09 -6.90 -19.53
C HIS A 145 -1.12 -8.42 -19.46
N ASP A 146 -1.19 -9.07 -20.61
CA ASP A 146 -1.09 -10.53 -20.76
C ASP A 146 0.32 -10.90 -21.20
N PHE A 147 1.04 -11.65 -20.36
CA PHE A 147 2.38 -12.10 -20.64
C PHE A 147 2.36 -13.59 -21.04
N GLN A 148 2.51 -13.87 -22.32
CA GLN A 148 2.35 -15.21 -22.87
C GLN A 148 3.40 -16.23 -22.40
N ARG A 149 4.61 -15.79 -22.01
CA ARG A 149 5.71 -16.65 -21.57
C ARG A 149 5.85 -16.73 -20.04
N LEU A 150 4.95 -16.07 -19.31
CA LEU A 150 5.01 -15.99 -17.86
C LEU A 150 4.48 -17.29 -17.23
N THR A 151 5.36 -18.08 -16.65
CA THR A 151 5.04 -19.37 -16.01
C THR A 151 5.28 -19.38 -14.51
N LEU A 152 5.96 -18.37 -13.96
CA LEU A 152 6.21 -18.22 -12.53
C LEU A 152 5.79 -16.82 -12.06
N VAL A 153 5.02 -16.78 -10.98
CA VAL A 153 4.77 -15.57 -10.21
C VAL A 153 5.31 -15.76 -8.79
N GLY A 154 6.31 -14.98 -8.41
CA GLY A 154 6.83 -14.92 -7.05
C GLY A 154 6.30 -13.69 -6.32
N VAL A 155 5.62 -13.87 -5.18
CA VAL A 155 5.16 -12.78 -4.33
C VAL A 155 6.10 -12.59 -3.15
N ILE A 156 6.63 -11.38 -3.00
CA ILE A 156 7.62 -11.05 -1.98
C ILE A 156 7.01 -10.05 -0.98
N ASN A 157 7.19 -10.30 0.31
CA ASN A 157 6.73 -9.46 1.43
C ASN A 157 5.24 -9.08 1.40
N PRO A 158 4.30 -10.03 1.26
CA PRO A 158 2.87 -9.73 1.32
C PRO A 158 2.39 -9.42 2.73
N ASP A 159 3.10 -9.86 3.76
CA ASP A 159 2.67 -9.89 5.16
C ASP A 159 2.42 -8.51 5.76
N THR A 160 3.02 -7.45 5.24
CA THR A 160 2.82 -6.07 5.73
C THR A 160 1.35 -5.64 5.69
N ALA A 161 0.57 -6.18 4.76
CA ALA A 161 -0.85 -5.90 4.67
C ALA A 161 -1.67 -6.61 5.75
N LEU A 162 -1.21 -7.75 6.29
CA LEU A 162 -1.91 -8.48 7.35
C LEU A 162 -1.94 -7.71 8.68
N PHE A 163 -0.97 -6.82 8.89
CA PHE A 163 -0.81 -6.03 10.12
C PHE A 163 -1.25 -4.58 9.95
N SER A 164 -1.97 -4.27 8.88
CA SER A 164 -2.55 -2.95 8.67
C SER A 164 -3.72 -2.71 9.61
N GLN A 165 -3.85 -1.48 10.12
CA GLN A 165 -5.04 -1.05 10.87
C GLN A 165 -6.27 -0.88 9.96
N ASP A 166 -6.07 -0.79 8.66
CA ASP A 166 -7.16 -0.75 7.68
C ASP A 166 -7.82 -2.12 7.57
N TYR A 167 -9.05 -2.24 8.03
CA TYR A 167 -9.83 -3.49 8.01
C TYR A 167 -10.03 -4.07 6.60
N ARG A 168 -9.85 -3.26 5.55
CA ARG A 168 -9.90 -3.70 4.14
C ARG A 168 -8.56 -4.20 3.60
N ALA A 169 -7.50 -4.14 4.39
CA ALA A 169 -6.16 -4.49 3.89
C ALA A 169 -6.05 -5.95 3.46
N GLY A 170 -6.69 -6.87 4.19
CA GLY A 170 -6.76 -8.29 3.83
C GLY A 170 -7.46 -8.52 2.49
N GLU A 171 -8.61 -7.89 2.27
CA GLU A 171 -9.36 -7.99 1.00
C GLU A 171 -8.55 -7.43 -0.18
N ARG A 172 -7.92 -6.27 0.03
CA ARG A 172 -7.07 -5.67 -0.99
C ARG A 172 -5.89 -6.55 -1.33
N LEU A 173 -5.27 -7.17 -0.32
CA LEU A 173 -4.19 -8.13 -0.52
C LEU A 173 -4.68 -9.33 -1.31
N PHE A 174 -5.79 -9.95 -0.89
CA PHE A 174 -6.38 -11.11 -1.58
C PHE A 174 -6.65 -10.78 -3.06
N ALA A 175 -7.34 -9.67 -3.34
CA ALA A 175 -7.63 -9.22 -4.70
C ALA A 175 -6.36 -8.99 -5.53
N GLN A 176 -5.33 -8.39 -4.95
CA GLN A 176 -4.05 -8.16 -5.62
C GLN A 176 -3.34 -9.47 -5.94
N LEU A 177 -3.30 -10.41 -4.98
CA LEU A 177 -2.66 -11.71 -5.19
C LEU A 177 -3.39 -12.54 -6.25
N MET A 178 -4.73 -12.51 -6.27
CA MET A 178 -5.54 -13.13 -7.33
C MET A 178 -5.25 -12.51 -8.71
N GLN A 179 -5.15 -11.19 -8.79
CA GLN A 179 -4.83 -10.51 -10.05
C GLN A 179 -3.46 -10.88 -10.57
N VAL A 180 -2.46 -10.93 -9.69
CA VAL A 180 -1.08 -11.28 -10.05
C VAL A 180 -0.97 -12.76 -10.39
N ALA A 181 -1.61 -13.63 -9.61
CA ALA A 181 -1.68 -15.07 -9.89
C ALA A 181 -2.30 -15.36 -11.27
N GLY A 182 -3.37 -14.64 -11.61
CA GLY A 182 -4.03 -14.75 -12.92
C GLY A 182 -3.19 -14.28 -14.12
N ARG A 183 -1.96 -13.79 -13.91
CA ARG A 183 -0.99 -13.48 -14.98
C ARG A 183 -0.17 -14.68 -15.40
N ALA A 184 -0.03 -15.68 -14.55
CA ALA A 184 0.68 -16.90 -14.85
C ALA A 184 -0.20 -17.87 -15.66
N GLY A 185 0.39 -18.61 -16.60
CA GLY A 185 -0.24 -19.77 -17.25
C GLY A 185 -1.21 -19.49 -18.38
N ARG A 186 -1.19 -18.30 -18.99
CA ARG A 186 -1.99 -18.03 -20.19
C ARG A 186 -1.32 -18.48 -21.50
N ALA A 187 -0.09 -19.03 -21.40
CA ALA A 187 0.60 -19.59 -22.55
C ALA A 187 0.04 -20.98 -22.88
N ALA A 188 -0.51 -21.14 -24.07
CA ALA A 188 -0.60 -22.46 -24.68
C ALA A 188 0.83 -22.90 -25.04
N GLY A 189 1.31 -23.98 -24.42
CA GLY A 189 2.58 -24.60 -24.77
C GLY A 189 2.58 -24.93 -26.25
N LYS A 190 3.75 -24.87 -26.91
CA LYS A 190 3.90 -25.24 -28.35
C LYS A 190 3.43 -26.66 -28.67
N ASP A 191 3.25 -27.50 -27.63
CA ASP A 191 2.85 -28.91 -27.75
C ASP A 191 1.43 -29.19 -27.26
N GLY A 192 0.58 -28.17 -27.08
CA GLY A 192 -0.79 -28.36 -26.59
C GLY A 192 -0.92 -28.76 -25.14
N GLN A 193 0.19 -28.94 -24.41
CA GLN A 193 0.20 -29.09 -22.96
C GLN A 193 0.28 -27.70 -22.33
N ALA A 194 -0.74 -27.33 -21.54
CA ALA A 194 -0.71 -26.11 -20.74
C ALA A 194 0.54 -26.11 -19.87
N SER A 195 1.46 -25.17 -20.10
CA SER A 195 2.59 -24.95 -19.21
C SER A 195 2.05 -24.74 -17.79
N ARG A 196 2.40 -25.61 -16.83
CA ARG A 196 1.94 -25.48 -15.45
C ARG A 196 2.51 -24.20 -14.88
N ALA A 197 1.66 -23.18 -14.81
CA ALA A 197 1.99 -21.98 -14.12
C ALA A 197 2.05 -22.20 -12.62
N GLU A 198 3.02 -21.57 -12.00
CA GLU A 198 3.25 -21.69 -10.57
C GLU A 198 3.22 -20.31 -9.91
N VAL A 199 2.59 -20.23 -8.75
CA VAL A 199 2.57 -19.04 -7.91
C VAL A 199 3.22 -19.36 -6.57
N LEU A 200 4.31 -18.69 -6.25
CA LEU A 200 5.02 -18.85 -4.97
C LEU A 200 4.86 -17.61 -4.12
N ILE A 201 4.29 -17.77 -2.93
CA ILE A 201 4.08 -16.68 -1.98
C ILE A 201 5.08 -16.84 -0.83
N GLN A 202 6.02 -15.90 -0.74
CA GLN A 202 7.01 -15.88 0.33
C GLN A 202 6.44 -15.14 1.54
N THR A 203 5.95 -15.89 2.52
CA THR A 203 5.32 -15.38 3.75
C THR A 203 5.91 -16.02 5.01
N ARG A 204 5.82 -15.30 6.13
CA ARG A 204 6.12 -15.83 7.47
C ARG A 204 4.89 -16.46 8.13
N TYR A 205 3.71 -16.29 7.54
CA TYR A 205 2.41 -16.72 8.08
C TYR A 205 1.65 -17.65 7.14
N PRO A 206 2.22 -18.79 6.72
CA PRO A 206 1.63 -19.68 5.70
C PRO A 206 0.27 -20.25 6.14
N GLN A 207 0.00 -20.27 7.45
CA GLN A 207 -1.25 -20.77 8.02
C GLN A 207 -2.36 -19.70 8.09
N ASN A 208 -2.08 -18.46 7.69
CA ASN A 208 -3.09 -17.40 7.67
C ASN A 208 -4.27 -17.80 6.77
N PRO A 209 -5.54 -17.64 7.21
CA PRO A 209 -6.74 -18.00 6.45
C PRO A 209 -6.77 -17.41 5.04
N LEU A 210 -6.24 -16.20 4.85
CA LEU A 210 -6.14 -15.53 3.55
C LEU A 210 -5.33 -16.36 2.56
N TYR A 211 -4.12 -16.83 2.95
CA TYR A 211 -3.27 -17.61 2.06
C TYR A 211 -3.81 -19.00 1.81
N ARG A 212 -4.45 -19.63 2.80
CA ARG A 212 -5.12 -20.92 2.62
C ARG A 212 -6.27 -20.82 1.61
N ALA A 213 -7.13 -19.81 1.73
CA ALA A 213 -8.22 -19.56 0.79
C ALA A 213 -7.70 -19.26 -0.63
N LEU A 214 -6.60 -18.51 -0.72
CA LEU A 214 -5.95 -18.21 -2.01
C LEU A 214 -5.43 -19.49 -2.69
N ILE A 215 -4.76 -20.37 -1.96
CA ILE A 215 -4.24 -21.67 -2.47
C ILE A 215 -5.40 -22.58 -2.91
N ALA A 216 -6.49 -22.58 -2.15
CA ALA A 216 -7.69 -23.37 -2.45
C ALA A 216 -8.58 -22.75 -3.54
N HIS A 217 -8.26 -21.53 -4.03
CA HIS A 217 -9.13 -20.73 -4.90
C HIS A 217 -10.54 -20.50 -4.30
N ASP A 218 -10.64 -20.47 -2.96
CA ASP A 218 -11.88 -20.32 -2.21
C ASP A 218 -12.16 -18.86 -1.85
N TYR A 219 -12.59 -18.07 -2.84
CA TYR A 219 -13.00 -16.69 -2.62
C TYR A 219 -14.24 -16.59 -1.71
N GLU A 220 -15.20 -17.49 -1.86
CA GLU A 220 -16.45 -17.46 -1.09
C GLU A 220 -16.19 -17.71 0.40
N GLY A 221 -15.36 -18.71 0.73
CA GLY A 221 -14.94 -18.98 2.11
C GLY A 221 -14.20 -17.81 2.72
N PHE A 222 -13.28 -17.20 1.97
CA PHE A 222 -12.57 -15.99 2.41
C PHE A 222 -13.52 -14.82 2.65
N ALA A 223 -14.43 -14.53 1.72
CA ALA A 223 -15.40 -13.45 1.84
C ALA A 223 -16.35 -13.66 3.03
N ARG A 224 -16.82 -14.90 3.23
CA ARG A 224 -17.70 -15.26 4.37
C ARG A 224 -16.98 -15.07 5.70
N GLY A 225 -15.75 -15.55 5.83
CA GLY A 225 -14.94 -15.36 7.03
C GLY A 225 -14.70 -13.88 7.33
N THR A 226 -14.32 -13.11 6.33
CA THR A 226 -14.10 -11.65 6.45
C THR A 226 -15.38 -10.92 6.87
N LEU A 227 -16.54 -11.29 6.31
CA LEU A 227 -17.82 -10.69 6.69
C LEU A 227 -18.20 -11.03 8.14
N GLU A 228 -17.92 -12.24 8.59
CA GLU A 228 -18.20 -12.63 9.98
C GLU A 228 -17.30 -11.86 10.97
N GLU A 229 -16.01 -11.73 10.68
CA GLU A 229 -15.09 -10.88 11.46
C GLU A 229 -15.60 -9.45 11.56
N ARG A 230 -16.06 -8.86 10.45
CA ARG A 230 -16.64 -7.51 10.42
C ARG A 230 -17.94 -7.39 11.20
N ARG A 231 -18.78 -8.41 11.16
CA ARG A 231 -20.02 -8.45 11.95
C ARG A 231 -19.73 -8.40 13.44
N VAL A 232 -18.81 -9.25 13.90
CA VAL A 232 -18.39 -9.29 15.31
C VAL A 232 -17.72 -7.99 15.74
N ALA A 233 -16.91 -7.39 14.86
CA ALA A 233 -16.20 -6.15 15.14
C ALA A 233 -17.06 -4.88 14.95
N GLY A 234 -18.32 -4.98 14.51
CA GLY A 234 -19.17 -3.82 14.22
C GLY A 234 -18.60 -2.93 13.10
N LEU A 235 -18.05 -3.55 12.05
CA LEU A 235 -17.47 -2.85 10.91
C LEU A 235 -18.40 -2.88 9.67
N PRO A 236 -18.21 -1.99 8.70
CA PRO A 236 -18.96 -2.04 7.44
C PRO A 236 -18.86 -3.42 6.74
N PRO A 237 -19.96 -3.97 6.19
CA PRO A 237 -21.25 -3.31 5.90
C PRO A 237 -22.30 -3.39 7.02
N PHE A 238 -21.96 -3.92 8.20
CA PHE A 238 -22.89 -4.09 9.32
C PHE A 238 -23.07 -2.81 10.15
N MET A 239 -22.14 -1.86 10.00
CA MET A 239 -22.19 -0.52 10.56
C MET A 239 -22.03 0.50 9.43
N PHE A 240 -22.72 1.61 9.49
CA PHE A 240 -22.62 2.72 8.54
C PHE A 240 -21.80 3.84 9.16
N GLN A 241 -20.88 4.40 8.40
CA GLN A 241 -19.90 5.34 8.91
C GLN A 241 -19.92 6.65 8.13
N ALA A 242 -19.64 7.74 8.85
CA ALA A 242 -19.31 9.03 8.27
C ALA A 242 -18.08 9.59 8.98
N LEU A 243 -17.20 10.24 8.25
CA LEU A 243 -15.92 10.75 8.76
C LEU A 243 -15.83 12.26 8.50
N LEU A 244 -15.82 13.04 9.57
CA LEU A 244 -15.51 14.47 9.52
C LEU A 244 -14.01 14.66 9.70
N ARG A 245 -13.36 15.25 8.72
CA ARG A 245 -11.94 15.63 8.76
C ARG A 245 -11.81 17.13 8.93
N ALA A 246 -10.85 17.54 9.75
CA ALA A 246 -10.51 18.95 9.96
C ALA A 246 -9.02 19.18 9.75
N GLU A 247 -8.69 20.34 9.16
CA GLU A 247 -7.32 20.75 8.83
C GLU A 247 -7.06 22.14 9.41
N ALA A 248 -5.96 22.28 10.16
CA ALA A 248 -5.56 23.52 10.81
C ALA A 248 -4.04 23.71 10.80
N LYS A 249 -3.55 24.91 11.19
CA LYS A 249 -2.12 25.16 11.36
C LYS A 249 -1.55 24.39 12.56
N GLU A 250 -2.34 24.21 13.58
CA GLU A 250 -2.01 23.51 14.82
C GLU A 250 -3.02 22.39 15.05
N LEU A 251 -2.54 21.22 15.49
CA LEU A 251 -3.38 20.05 15.72
C LEU A 251 -4.50 20.31 16.71
N GLN A 252 -4.20 21.07 17.77
CA GLN A 252 -5.18 21.37 18.82
C GLN A 252 -6.38 22.13 18.24
N GLN A 253 -6.17 23.07 17.31
CA GLN A 253 -7.27 23.80 16.66
C GLN A 253 -8.20 22.87 15.86
N ALA A 254 -7.64 21.85 15.18
CA ALA A 254 -8.44 20.86 14.48
C ALA A 254 -9.22 19.98 15.46
N LEU A 255 -8.59 19.53 16.55
CA LEU A 255 -9.24 18.73 17.58
C LEU A 255 -10.34 19.50 18.31
N ASP A 256 -10.11 20.77 18.65
CA ASP A 256 -11.11 21.64 19.31
C ASP A 256 -12.33 21.87 18.42
N PHE A 257 -12.10 22.09 17.12
CA PHE A 257 -13.20 22.20 16.14
C PHE A 257 -14.04 20.93 16.08
N LEU A 258 -13.38 19.75 16.01
CA LEU A 258 -14.07 18.45 15.96
C LEU A 258 -14.80 18.17 17.30
N SER A 259 -14.23 18.57 18.43
CA SER A 259 -14.86 18.45 19.75
C SER A 259 -16.12 19.31 19.83
N GLN A 260 -16.09 20.54 19.32
CA GLN A 260 -17.29 21.39 19.20
C GLN A 260 -18.31 20.78 18.24
N ALA A 261 -17.87 20.27 17.10
CA ALA A 261 -18.74 19.58 16.13
C ALA A 261 -19.49 18.41 16.76
N ARG A 262 -18.81 17.64 17.62
CA ARG A 262 -19.39 16.48 18.34
C ARG A 262 -20.60 16.88 19.20
N THR A 263 -20.58 18.05 19.82
CA THR A 263 -21.60 18.53 20.76
C THR A 263 -22.74 19.34 20.10
N LEU A 264 -22.66 19.61 18.80
CA LEU A 264 -23.67 20.42 18.10
C LEU A 264 -25.05 19.78 18.06
N TYR A 265 -25.10 18.46 18.05
CA TYR A 265 -26.34 17.72 17.87
C TYR A 265 -26.20 16.30 18.42
N GLU A 266 -27.08 15.92 19.31
CA GLU A 266 -27.18 14.55 19.82
C GLU A 266 -28.36 13.84 19.17
N HIS A 267 -28.19 12.59 18.82
CA HIS A 267 -29.25 11.78 18.24
C HIS A 267 -29.10 10.34 18.72
N GLU A 268 -30.19 9.76 19.20
CA GLU A 268 -30.24 8.36 19.58
C GLU A 268 -29.94 7.47 18.36
N GLY A 269 -29.09 6.46 18.54
CA GLY A 269 -28.66 5.55 17.47
C GLY A 269 -27.51 6.06 16.59
N ILE A 270 -26.89 7.20 16.94
CA ILE A 270 -25.65 7.68 16.33
C ILE A 270 -24.55 7.72 17.39
N ALA A 271 -23.53 6.90 17.21
CA ALA A 271 -22.31 6.97 18.00
C ALA A 271 -21.36 8.01 17.35
N ILE A 272 -20.97 9.02 18.11
CA ILE A 272 -19.97 10.00 17.71
C ILE A 272 -18.74 9.75 18.56
N ASN A 273 -17.67 9.27 17.93
CA ASN A 273 -16.43 8.91 18.62
C ASN A 273 -15.67 10.16 19.09
N ASP A 274 -14.59 9.96 19.85
CA ASP A 274 -13.71 11.08 20.20
C ASP A 274 -12.89 11.53 18.99
N PRO A 275 -12.61 12.84 18.85
CA PRO A 275 -11.71 13.33 17.83
C PRO A 275 -10.30 12.79 18.03
N VAL A 276 -9.69 12.33 16.97
CA VAL A 276 -8.31 11.79 17.00
C VAL A 276 -7.46 12.40 15.87
N PRO A 277 -6.14 12.52 16.06
CA PRO A 277 -5.24 12.85 14.97
C PRO A 277 -5.33 11.79 13.85
N MET A 278 -5.22 12.21 12.59
CA MET A 278 -5.11 11.25 11.49
C MET A 278 -3.77 10.51 11.53
N THR A 279 -3.70 9.29 10.98
CA THR A 279 -2.48 8.47 10.89
C THR A 279 -1.30 9.24 10.28
N VAL A 280 -1.54 10.07 9.26
CA VAL A 280 -0.60 11.08 8.78
C VAL A 280 -1.10 12.42 9.27
N THR A 281 -0.68 12.79 10.48
CA THR A 281 -1.18 13.97 11.19
C THR A 281 -0.88 15.27 10.45
N ARG A 282 0.30 15.43 9.83
CA ARG A 282 0.68 16.65 9.12
C ARG A 282 0.95 16.41 7.65
N VAL A 283 0.34 17.23 6.78
CA VAL A 283 0.57 17.22 5.32
C VAL A 283 0.74 18.67 4.84
N ALA A 284 1.81 18.94 4.12
CA ALA A 284 2.11 20.26 3.54
C ALA A 284 2.10 21.43 4.57
N GLY A 285 2.46 21.14 5.82
CA GLY A 285 2.47 22.13 6.90
C GLY A 285 1.13 22.34 7.59
N VAL A 286 0.10 21.55 7.25
CA VAL A 286 -1.23 21.58 7.85
C VAL A 286 -1.43 20.33 8.70
N GLU A 287 -1.89 20.50 9.94
CA GLU A 287 -2.24 19.42 10.86
C GLU A 287 -3.66 18.92 10.58
N ARG A 288 -3.87 17.62 10.77
CA ARG A 288 -5.10 16.92 10.40
C ARG A 288 -5.62 16.06 11.53
N ALA A 289 -6.91 16.18 11.80
CA ALA A 289 -7.64 15.36 12.75
C ALA A 289 -8.94 14.85 12.12
N GLN A 290 -9.55 13.85 12.75
CA GLN A 290 -10.78 13.24 12.28
C GLN A 290 -11.72 12.89 13.43
N LEU A 291 -13.02 12.83 13.11
CA LEU A 291 -14.11 12.44 13.98
C LEU A 291 -14.97 11.42 13.25
N LEU A 292 -15.05 10.21 13.78
CA LEU A 292 -15.84 9.12 13.21
C LEU A 292 -17.25 9.12 13.82
N LEU A 293 -18.24 9.02 12.94
CA LEU A 293 -19.65 8.82 13.29
C LEU A 293 -20.10 7.45 12.79
N GLU A 294 -20.86 6.73 13.61
CA GLU A 294 -21.30 5.37 13.33
C GLU A 294 -22.77 5.18 13.65
N SER A 295 -23.46 4.38 12.87
CA SER A 295 -24.86 3.97 13.10
C SER A 295 -25.11 2.58 12.53
N ALA A 296 -25.92 1.80 13.22
CA ALA A 296 -26.44 0.54 12.69
C ALA A 296 -27.48 0.73 11.56
N SER A 297 -27.93 1.97 11.36
CA SER A 297 -28.96 2.31 10.38
C SER A 297 -28.50 3.41 9.42
N ARG A 298 -28.39 3.07 8.13
CA ARG A 298 -28.06 4.06 7.09
C ARG A 298 -29.08 5.20 7.02
N PRO A 299 -30.41 4.98 7.05
CA PRO A 299 -31.38 6.07 7.06
C PRO A 299 -31.23 6.99 8.26
N GLN A 300 -30.96 6.46 9.47
CA GLN A 300 -30.74 7.27 10.66
C GLN A 300 -29.49 8.13 10.53
N LEU A 301 -28.37 7.54 10.05
CA LEU A 301 -27.14 8.30 9.81
C LEU A 301 -27.39 9.45 8.82
N GLN A 302 -28.07 9.19 7.71
CA GLN A 302 -28.37 10.21 6.70
C GLN A 302 -29.34 11.31 7.23
N ALA A 303 -30.32 10.93 8.04
CA ALA A 303 -31.24 11.88 8.68
C ALA A 303 -30.51 12.79 9.67
N PHE A 304 -29.57 12.23 10.44
CA PHE A 304 -28.70 12.98 11.35
C PHE A 304 -27.74 13.94 10.61
N LEU A 305 -27.08 13.46 9.57
CA LEU A 305 -26.05 14.25 8.88
C LEU A 305 -26.58 15.53 8.26
N LYS A 306 -27.83 15.55 7.80
CA LYS A 306 -28.42 16.74 7.14
C LYS A 306 -28.50 17.98 8.06
N PRO A 307 -29.14 17.92 9.25
CA PRO A 307 -29.18 19.06 10.17
C PRO A 307 -27.80 19.34 10.79
N TRP A 308 -27.03 18.31 11.07
CA TRP A 308 -25.69 18.43 11.63
C TRP A 308 -24.74 19.19 10.69
N MET A 309 -24.78 18.90 9.39
CA MET A 309 -24.00 19.64 8.38
C MET A 309 -24.39 21.12 8.29
N ARG A 310 -25.68 21.45 8.50
CA ARG A 310 -26.13 22.86 8.55
C ARG A 310 -25.51 23.54 9.76
N ALA A 311 -25.62 22.92 10.94
CA ALA A 311 -25.01 23.44 12.14
C ALA A 311 -23.48 23.63 12.02
N LEU A 312 -22.78 22.67 11.39
CA LEU A 312 -21.34 22.79 11.09
C LEU A 312 -21.02 24.02 10.20
N ARG A 313 -21.83 24.29 9.19
CA ARG A 313 -21.65 25.47 8.31
C ARG A 313 -21.93 26.78 9.04
N ASP A 314 -22.83 26.76 10.00
CA ASP A 314 -23.18 27.92 10.82
C ASP A 314 -22.11 28.21 11.89
N MET A 315 -21.22 27.27 12.17
CA MET A 315 -20.06 27.51 13.01
C MET A 315 -19.15 28.57 12.39
N LYS A 316 -18.93 29.68 13.07
CA LYS A 316 -18.00 30.74 12.64
C LYS A 316 -16.54 30.28 12.82
N SER A 317 -16.10 29.33 12.03
CA SER A 317 -14.75 28.78 12.07
C SER A 317 -13.99 29.00 10.77
N ARG A 318 -12.68 29.24 10.88
CA ARG A 318 -11.76 29.30 9.72
C ARG A 318 -11.11 27.95 9.43
N ILE A 319 -11.52 26.90 10.16
CA ILE A 319 -11.00 25.56 9.97
C ILE A 319 -11.53 24.99 8.66
N ARG A 320 -10.63 24.46 7.84
CA ARG A 320 -11.02 23.70 6.66
C ARG A 320 -11.48 22.31 7.09
N TRP A 321 -12.66 21.91 6.66
CA TRP A 321 -13.20 20.60 6.98
C TRP A 321 -13.88 19.94 5.78
N SER A 322 -14.01 18.64 5.83
CA SER A 322 -14.74 17.82 4.86
C SER A 322 -15.45 16.67 5.54
N LEU A 323 -16.63 16.32 5.05
CA LEU A 323 -17.40 15.15 5.49
C LEU A 323 -17.44 14.13 4.38
N GLU A 324 -17.08 12.89 4.71
CA GLU A 324 -17.12 11.74 3.82
C GLU A 324 -18.07 10.69 4.40
N VAL A 325 -19.02 10.19 3.61
CA VAL A 325 -19.92 9.11 3.98
C VAL A 325 -19.39 7.82 3.37
N ASP A 326 -19.43 6.72 4.11
CA ASP A 326 -18.82 5.44 3.75
C ASP A 326 -17.31 5.61 3.39
N PRO A 327 -16.48 6.15 4.32
CA PRO A 327 -15.10 6.48 4.04
C PRO A 327 -14.29 5.25 3.62
N VAL A 328 -13.39 5.44 2.65
CA VAL A 328 -12.52 4.37 2.16
C VAL A 328 -11.33 4.16 3.08
N ASP A 329 -10.83 5.23 3.70
CA ASP A 329 -9.69 5.23 4.62
C ASP A 329 -10.10 5.94 5.94
N ILE A 330 -9.86 5.28 7.08
CA ILE A 330 -10.15 5.78 8.43
C ILE A 330 -8.85 5.92 9.21
#